data_b1cf08f2be88c178f6c9917dd7e7eeb1
#
_entry.id   b1cf08f2be88c178f6c9917dd7e7eeb1
#
_cell.length_a   1.000
_cell.length_b   1.000
_cell.length_c   1.000
_cell.angle_alpha   90.00
_cell.angle_beta   90.00
_cell.angle_gamma   90.00
#
_symmetry.space_group_name_H-M   'P 1'
#
loop_
_entity.id
_entity.type
_entity.pdbx_description
1 polymer ?
#
loop_
_entity_poly.entity_id
_entity_poly.type
_entity_poly.pdbx_seq_one_letter_code
_entity_poly.pdbx_strand_id
1 'polypeptide(L)'
;MSTRPGAPSADGARDRANRDRAPSGPPSNPTTAPRTPFAPLRFGYGTNGLTDLRLDDALGLLADLGYDGVGLTLDHMHLDPLAPDLAERTRRVARRLNTLGLGVTVETGARYVLDPRRKHGPSLLDPDPDDRSRRVDLLLRAVRVAADLGAHAVHCFSGIRPTDTDPDTAWHRLTEALTLVLEAATAAGVPLAIEPEPGHLLATLADFHRLRHALDDPAALGLTLDIGHCQCLEPLPPADCVRAAAPWLRHVQIEDMRRGVHEHLPFGDGEIDFPPVLAALSATGYQGLTVVELPRHSHAGPHYAEHSLHHLRRTAPSNLPETTKPTATPPGPAPDPQITPAARSASAAAQTTHPRIATTPKVAPVTHATPQTGHSATPAERSTP
;
A
#
# COMPACT_ATOMS: atom_id res chain seq x y z
N MET A 1 21.05 65.94 29.14
CA MET A 1 22.36 65.88 29.75
C MET A 1 23.01 64.66 29.16
N SER A 2 23.81 64.83 28.14
CA SER A 2 25.26 64.94 28.14
C SER A 2 25.90 63.57 28.36
N THR A 3 26.76 62.93 27.62
CA THR A 3 27.70 63.34 26.57
C THR A 3 28.29 62.08 25.93
N ARG A 4 28.54 62.10 24.62
CA ARG A 4 29.61 61.34 23.91
C ARG A 4 30.97 61.93 24.33
N PRO A 5 32.15 61.33 24.12
CA PRO A 5 32.75 60.87 22.85
C PRO A 5 33.70 59.64 23.05
N GLY A 6 34.47 59.05 22.17
CA GLY A 6 35.10 59.39 20.93
C GLY A 6 36.00 58.24 20.51
N ALA A 7 36.28 58.04 19.22
CA ALA A 7 37.32 57.23 18.62
C ALA A 7 38.69 57.97 18.69
N PRO A 8 39.83 57.26 18.41
CA PRO A 8 40.52 57.38 17.13
C PRO A 8 41.19 56.04 16.71
N SER A 9 41.26 55.70 15.43
CA SER A 9 42.10 56.02 14.28
C SER A 9 43.59 55.66 14.36
N ALA A 10 43.99 55.03 13.27
CA ALA A 10 45.25 55.06 12.51
C ALA A 10 46.18 53.86 12.76
N ASP A 11 46.46 53.10 11.74
CA ASP A 11 47.34 53.29 10.57
C ASP A 11 48.65 52.53 10.73
N GLY A 12 49.14 51.87 9.69
CA GLY A 12 50.54 51.48 9.55
C GLY A 12 50.80 50.12 8.91
N ALA A 13 50.75 50.10 7.59
CA ALA A 13 51.85 49.82 6.66
C ALA A 13 52.33 48.39 6.44
N ARG A 14 52.10 47.88 5.20
CA ARG A 14 53.08 47.39 4.19
C ARG A 14 54.17 46.43 4.67
N ASP A 15 54.48 45.35 4.03
CA ASP A 15 54.94 45.12 2.67
C ASP A 15 55.37 43.63 2.49
N ARG A 16 55.11 43.06 1.27
CA ARG A 16 55.88 42.07 0.53
C ARG A 16 56.17 40.67 1.17
N ALA A 17 55.69 39.63 0.54
CA ALA A 17 56.50 38.83 -0.37
C ALA A 17 55.68 37.77 -1.09
N ASN A 18 55.61 37.96 -2.39
CA ASN A 18 55.24 36.99 -3.41
C ASN A 18 56.43 36.02 -3.58
N ARG A 19 56.17 34.69 -3.58
CA ARG A 19 56.80 33.68 -4.45
C ARG A 19 56.48 32.26 -3.98
N ASP A 20 56.15 31.53 -5.00
CA ASP A 20 56.16 30.07 -5.20
C ASP A 20 54.79 29.38 -5.20
N ARG A 21 54.15 29.51 -6.35
CA ARG A 21 53.03 28.70 -6.76
C ARG A 21 53.56 27.51 -7.56
N ALA A 22 53.56 26.32 -6.93
CA ALA A 22 53.73 25.06 -7.63
C ALA A 22 52.45 24.69 -8.42
N PRO A 23 52.56 23.96 -9.55
CA PRO A 23 51.42 23.72 -10.44
C PRO A 23 50.41 22.78 -9.80
N SER A 24 49.13 23.19 -9.86
CA SER A 24 47.98 22.41 -9.48
C SER A 24 47.85 21.15 -10.34
N GLY A 25 47.89 19.99 -9.70
CA GLY A 25 47.53 18.71 -10.30
C GLY A 25 46.08 18.68 -10.80
N PRO A 26 45.73 17.73 -11.68
CA PRO A 26 44.39 17.64 -12.26
C PRO A 26 43.31 17.49 -11.17
N PRO A 27 42.11 18.02 -11.38
CA PRO A 27 41.02 17.93 -10.41
C PRO A 27 40.71 16.45 -10.15
N SER A 28 40.79 16.05 -8.87
CA SER A 28 40.33 14.75 -8.40
C SER A 28 38.84 14.62 -8.75
N ASN A 29 38.50 13.54 -9.43
CA ASN A 29 37.12 13.14 -9.69
C ASN A 29 36.27 13.25 -8.39
N PRO A 30 35.07 13.79 -8.45
CA PRO A 30 34.20 13.77 -7.29
C PRO A 30 33.99 12.32 -6.86
N THR A 31 34.45 12.00 -5.67
CA THR A 31 34.21 10.74 -4.98
C THR A 31 32.68 10.54 -4.98
N THR A 32 32.20 9.55 -5.73
CA THR A 32 30.81 9.15 -5.73
C THR A 32 30.47 8.85 -4.27
N ALA A 33 29.58 9.64 -3.67
CA ALA A 33 29.06 9.37 -2.34
C ALA A 33 28.56 7.92 -2.30
N PRO A 34 28.79 7.15 -1.23
CA PRO A 34 28.34 5.78 -1.14
C PRO A 34 26.81 5.78 -1.37
N ARG A 35 26.35 5.04 -2.40
CA ARG A 35 24.92 4.83 -2.64
C ARG A 35 24.36 4.20 -1.37
N THR A 36 23.42 4.88 -0.73
CA THR A 36 22.70 4.36 0.43
C THR A 36 22.10 3.00 0.02
N PRO A 37 22.37 1.92 0.75
CA PRO A 37 21.76 0.64 0.41
C PRO A 37 20.23 0.79 0.47
N PHE A 38 19.53 0.23 -0.51
CA PHE A 38 18.07 0.22 -0.54
C PHE A 38 17.53 -0.42 0.75
N ALA A 39 16.58 0.24 1.39
CA ALA A 39 15.89 -0.36 2.53
C ALA A 39 15.09 -1.60 2.06
N PRO A 40 15.14 -2.73 2.79
CA PRO A 40 14.33 -3.89 2.45
C PRO A 40 12.85 -3.53 2.59
N LEU A 41 12.06 -3.88 1.56
CA LEU A 41 10.61 -3.71 1.59
C LEU A 41 9.98 -4.82 2.45
N ARG A 42 8.96 -4.46 3.20
CA ARG A 42 8.15 -5.36 4.01
C ARG A 42 6.78 -5.50 3.37
N PHE A 43 6.37 -6.73 3.07
CA PHE A 43 5.11 -7.00 2.39
C PHE A 43 4.04 -7.50 3.36
N GLY A 44 2.84 -6.96 3.22
CA GLY A 44 1.63 -7.37 3.91
C GLY A 44 0.54 -7.79 2.92
N TYR A 45 -0.55 -8.34 3.46
CA TYR A 45 -1.76 -8.64 2.69
C TYR A 45 -2.99 -8.17 3.46
N GLY A 46 -3.94 -7.53 2.78
CA GLY A 46 -5.19 -7.04 3.35
C GLY A 46 -6.16 -8.17 3.72
N THR A 47 -6.65 -8.20 4.95
CA THR A 47 -7.63 -9.21 5.36
C THR A 47 -8.97 -9.07 4.64
N ASN A 48 -9.25 -7.90 4.04
CA ASN A 48 -10.40 -7.69 3.14
C ASN A 48 -10.38 -8.62 1.91
N GLY A 49 -9.20 -9.12 1.50
CA GLY A 49 -9.02 -10.14 0.47
C GLY A 49 -9.08 -11.59 0.97
N LEU A 50 -9.35 -11.81 2.26
CA LEU A 50 -9.42 -13.14 2.92
C LEU A 50 -10.69 -13.32 3.75
N THR A 51 -11.78 -12.61 3.42
CA THR A 51 -13.03 -12.63 4.21
C THR A 51 -13.73 -13.98 4.24
N ASP A 52 -13.37 -14.92 3.37
CA ASP A 52 -13.87 -16.30 3.37
C ASP A 52 -13.13 -17.21 4.37
N LEU A 53 -12.05 -16.71 5.00
CA LEU A 53 -11.31 -17.39 6.06
C LEU A 53 -11.64 -16.78 7.44
N ARG A 54 -11.49 -17.58 8.49
CA ARG A 54 -11.44 -17.03 9.86
C ARG A 54 -10.14 -16.23 10.03
N LEU A 55 -10.16 -15.23 10.89
CA LEU A 55 -8.97 -14.39 11.10
C LEU A 55 -7.73 -15.21 11.49
N ASP A 56 -7.86 -16.15 12.43
CA ASP A 56 -6.72 -16.98 12.88
C ASP A 56 -6.12 -17.82 11.74
N ASP A 57 -6.97 -18.34 10.84
CA ASP A 57 -6.56 -19.11 9.66
C ASP A 57 -5.89 -18.20 8.63
N ALA A 58 -6.46 -17.00 8.40
CA ALA A 58 -5.86 -16.01 7.51
C ALA A 58 -4.47 -15.55 7.99
N LEU A 59 -4.32 -15.25 9.28
CA LEU A 59 -3.03 -14.86 9.85
C LEU A 59 -2.00 -15.99 9.78
N GLY A 60 -2.42 -17.24 10.05
CA GLY A 60 -1.58 -18.42 9.89
C GLY A 60 -1.08 -18.61 8.47
N LEU A 61 -2.00 -18.55 7.50
CA LEU A 61 -1.69 -18.64 6.08
C LEU A 61 -0.66 -17.57 5.64
N LEU A 62 -0.87 -16.31 6.03
CA LEU A 62 0.05 -15.22 5.65
C LEU A 62 1.45 -15.41 6.25
N ALA A 63 1.54 -15.89 7.50
CA ALA A 63 2.82 -16.20 8.11
C ALA A 63 3.51 -17.38 7.42
N ASP A 64 2.77 -18.44 7.07
CA ASP A 64 3.31 -19.64 6.39
C ASP A 64 3.80 -19.29 4.97
N LEU A 65 3.14 -18.38 4.26
CA LEU A 65 3.60 -17.85 2.97
C LEU A 65 4.84 -16.95 3.13
N GLY A 66 5.07 -16.41 4.32
CA GLY A 66 6.22 -15.56 4.64
C GLY A 66 5.96 -14.08 4.42
N TYR A 67 4.75 -13.60 4.56
CA TYR A 67 4.46 -12.17 4.65
C TYR A 67 5.05 -11.57 5.93
N ASP A 68 5.44 -10.28 5.87
CA ASP A 68 5.99 -9.55 7.01
C ASP A 68 4.90 -8.95 7.91
N GLY A 69 3.66 -8.94 7.44
CA GLY A 69 2.55 -8.37 8.19
C GLY A 69 1.22 -8.43 7.47
N VAL A 70 0.25 -7.69 8.02
CA VAL A 70 -1.13 -7.71 7.58
C VAL A 70 -1.75 -6.30 7.61
N GLY A 71 -2.55 -5.98 6.59
CA GLY A 71 -3.55 -4.91 6.63
C GLY A 71 -4.81 -5.46 7.29
N LEU A 72 -4.99 -5.20 8.58
CA LEU A 72 -6.14 -5.71 9.32
C LEU A 72 -7.34 -4.78 9.13
N THR A 73 -8.25 -5.19 8.27
CA THR A 73 -9.51 -4.49 8.06
C THR A 73 -10.46 -4.75 9.22
N LEU A 74 -10.95 -3.68 9.87
CA LEU A 74 -11.93 -3.78 10.93
C LEU A 74 -13.32 -4.05 10.34
N ASP A 75 -13.73 -5.31 10.35
CA ASP A 75 -14.99 -5.78 9.82
C ASP A 75 -15.65 -6.85 10.70
N HIS A 76 -16.90 -7.16 10.43
CA HIS A 76 -17.66 -8.16 11.17
C HIS A 76 -17.17 -9.61 10.95
N MET A 77 -16.37 -9.85 9.89
CA MET A 77 -15.83 -11.19 9.57
C MET A 77 -14.60 -11.52 10.41
N HIS A 78 -13.76 -10.51 10.71
CA HIS A 78 -12.47 -10.70 11.36
C HIS A 78 -12.41 -10.07 12.76
N LEU A 79 -12.25 -8.74 12.81
CA LEU A 79 -12.23 -7.99 14.07
C LEU A 79 -13.33 -6.92 14.04
N ASP A 80 -14.52 -7.30 14.52
CA ASP A 80 -15.68 -6.43 14.52
C ASP A 80 -15.48 -5.23 15.47
N PRO A 81 -15.38 -4.01 14.94
CA PRO A 81 -15.18 -2.81 15.74
C PRO A 81 -16.37 -2.44 16.61
N LEU A 82 -17.54 -3.04 16.36
CA LEU A 82 -18.77 -2.80 17.10
C LEU A 82 -19.06 -3.89 18.15
N ALA A 83 -18.22 -4.93 18.22
CA ALA A 83 -18.37 -6.00 19.18
C ALA A 83 -18.25 -5.47 20.63
N PRO A 84 -19.10 -5.89 21.57
CA PRO A 84 -19.04 -5.45 22.97
C PRO A 84 -17.75 -5.89 23.68
N ASP A 85 -17.13 -6.97 23.22
CA ASP A 85 -15.89 -7.54 23.72
C ASP A 85 -14.65 -7.17 22.86
N LEU A 86 -14.72 -6.06 22.10
CA LEU A 86 -13.65 -5.63 21.17
C LEU A 86 -12.27 -5.61 21.83
N ALA A 87 -12.15 -5.06 23.04
CA ALA A 87 -10.86 -4.98 23.73
C ALA A 87 -10.25 -6.37 24.04
N GLU A 88 -11.07 -7.37 24.37
CA GLU A 88 -10.59 -8.74 24.58
C GLU A 88 -10.18 -9.39 23.25
N ARG A 89 -10.98 -9.22 22.21
CA ARG A 89 -10.67 -9.70 20.86
C ARG A 89 -9.36 -9.07 20.37
N THR A 90 -9.16 -7.77 20.54
CA THR A 90 -7.93 -7.06 20.18
C THR A 90 -6.72 -7.67 20.88
N ARG A 91 -6.80 -7.91 22.20
CA ARG A 91 -5.69 -8.56 22.93
C ARG A 91 -5.39 -9.98 22.42
N ARG A 92 -6.39 -10.73 22.00
CA ARG A 92 -6.21 -12.06 21.41
C ARG A 92 -5.48 -11.97 20.06
N VAL A 93 -5.91 -11.04 19.21
CA VAL A 93 -5.26 -10.75 17.93
C VAL A 93 -3.81 -10.30 18.15
N ALA A 94 -3.54 -9.40 19.10
CA ALA A 94 -2.17 -8.96 19.43
C ALA A 94 -1.26 -10.14 19.78
N ARG A 95 -1.73 -11.06 20.64
CA ARG A 95 -0.95 -12.27 20.97
C ARG A 95 -0.70 -13.15 19.73
N ARG A 96 -1.70 -13.30 18.87
CA ARG A 96 -1.56 -14.12 17.66
C ARG A 96 -0.55 -13.51 16.69
N LEU A 97 -0.62 -12.20 16.42
CA LEU A 97 0.34 -11.46 15.60
C LEU A 97 1.77 -11.60 16.15
N ASN A 98 1.95 -11.41 17.45
CA ASN A 98 3.26 -11.57 18.10
C ASN A 98 3.79 -13.00 17.96
N THR A 99 2.94 -14.03 18.14
CA THR A 99 3.36 -15.44 17.99
C THR A 99 3.80 -15.75 16.56
N LEU A 100 3.17 -15.12 15.57
CA LEU A 100 3.47 -15.32 14.16
C LEU A 100 4.58 -14.38 13.63
N GLY A 101 5.01 -13.40 14.42
CA GLY A 101 5.98 -12.37 14.00
C GLY A 101 5.45 -11.40 12.94
N LEU A 102 4.12 -11.23 12.84
CA LEU A 102 3.49 -10.35 11.86
C LEU A 102 3.35 -8.93 12.38
N GLY A 103 3.80 -7.94 11.58
CA GLY A 103 3.43 -6.54 11.75
C GLY A 103 1.98 -6.28 11.34
N VAL A 104 1.43 -5.11 11.70
CA VAL A 104 0.03 -4.79 11.39
C VAL A 104 -0.16 -3.30 11.06
N THR A 105 -1.02 -3.01 10.09
CA THR A 105 -1.69 -1.72 9.87
C THR A 105 -3.18 -1.95 10.07
N VAL A 106 -3.88 -1.03 10.72
CA VAL A 106 -5.33 -1.10 10.92
C VAL A 106 -6.02 -0.36 9.79
N GLU A 107 -6.94 -1.01 9.10
CA GLU A 107 -7.69 -0.47 7.96
C GLU A 107 -9.17 -0.31 8.28
N THR A 108 -9.79 0.78 7.81
CA THR A 108 -11.20 1.10 8.07
C THR A 108 -12.07 1.11 6.80
N GLY A 109 -11.58 0.52 5.71
CA GLY A 109 -12.25 0.44 4.42
C GLY A 109 -13.33 -0.65 4.32
N ALA A 110 -13.72 -1.29 5.42
CA ALA A 110 -14.72 -2.36 5.41
C ALA A 110 -16.10 -1.90 4.93
N ARG A 111 -16.77 -2.84 4.26
CA ARG A 111 -18.10 -2.61 3.68
C ARG A 111 -19.20 -2.92 4.69
N TYR A 112 -20.24 -2.11 4.71
CA TYR A 112 -21.50 -2.34 5.46
C TYR A 112 -21.35 -2.47 6.99
N VAL A 113 -20.27 -1.93 7.57
CA VAL A 113 -20.00 -2.03 9.03
C VAL A 113 -20.98 -1.18 9.84
N LEU A 114 -21.18 0.07 9.42
CA LEU A 114 -22.03 1.01 10.17
C LEU A 114 -23.49 1.00 9.71
N ASP A 115 -23.73 0.63 8.45
CA ASP A 115 -25.07 0.57 7.87
C ASP A 115 -25.15 -0.56 6.82
N PRO A 116 -26.02 -1.55 6.99
CA PRO A 116 -26.15 -2.67 6.08
C PRO A 116 -26.68 -2.30 4.68
N ARG A 117 -27.14 -1.05 4.49
CA ARG A 117 -27.64 -0.54 3.22
C ARG A 117 -26.68 0.39 2.50
N ARG A 118 -25.66 0.91 3.19
CA ARG A 118 -24.69 1.85 2.64
C ARG A 118 -23.28 1.27 2.72
N LYS A 119 -22.70 0.92 1.57
CA LYS A 119 -21.43 0.18 1.46
C LYS A 119 -20.30 0.75 2.35
N HIS A 120 -20.09 2.06 2.34
CA HIS A 120 -19.08 2.76 3.15
C HIS A 120 -19.71 3.89 3.99
N GLY A 121 -21.02 3.86 4.15
CA GLY A 121 -21.76 4.85 4.92
C GLY A 121 -22.07 4.41 6.35
N PRO A 122 -22.39 5.38 7.21
CA PRO A 122 -22.18 6.80 6.99
C PRO A 122 -20.70 7.19 6.86
N SER A 123 -20.44 8.34 6.23
CA SER A 123 -19.09 8.90 6.04
C SER A 123 -18.87 10.14 6.92
N LEU A 124 -17.66 10.68 6.88
CA LEU A 124 -17.32 11.96 7.54
C LEU A 124 -18.04 13.16 6.89
N LEU A 125 -18.67 12.98 5.73
CA LEU A 125 -19.29 14.02 4.92
C LEU A 125 -20.80 14.02 4.98
N ASP A 126 -21.41 13.04 5.66
CA ASP A 126 -22.87 12.89 5.73
C ASP A 126 -23.53 14.20 6.18
N PRO A 127 -24.70 14.55 5.60
CA PRO A 127 -25.47 15.71 6.02
C PRO A 127 -25.91 15.63 7.48
N ASP A 128 -26.30 14.45 7.95
CA ASP A 128 -26.72 14.21 9.32
C ASP A 128 -25.50 14.19 10.28
N PRO A 129 -25.47 15.04 11.31
CA PRO A 129 -24.39 15.09 12.30
C PRO A 129 -24.27 13.80 13.12
N ASP A 130 -25.37 13.08 13.40
CA ASP A 130 -25.35 11.82 14.14
C ASP A 130 -24.66 10.72 13.30
N ASP A 131 -24.89 10.71 12.01
CA ASP A 131 -24.23 9.81 11.08
C ASP A 131 -22.71 10.11 10.97
N ARG A 132 -22.32 11.40 10.93
CA ARG A 132 -20.88 11.77 10.99
C ARG A 132 -20.26 11.32 12.31
N SER A 133 -20.96 11.51 13.42
CA SER A 133 -20.48 11.08 14.75
C SER A 133 -20.25 9.57 14.81
N ARG A 134 -21.12 8.76 14.20
CA ARG A 134 -20.96 7.31 14.11
C ARG A 134 -19.68 6.93 13.35
N ARG A 135 -19.34 7.66 12.27
CA ARG A 135 -18.08 7.45 11.53
C ARG A 135 -16.87 7.87 12.35
N VAL A 136 -16.92 9.00 13.04
CA VAL A 136 -15.87 9.44 13.96
C VAL A 136 -15.65 8.41 15.07
N ASP A 137 -16.71 7.89 15.69
CA ASP A 137 -16.63 6.85 16.72
C ASP A 137 -15.93 5.58 16.19
N LEU A 138 -16.22 5.17 14.96
CA LEU A 138 -15.52 4.04 14.33
C LEU A 138 -14.01 4.32 14.23
N LEU A 139 -13.61 5.49 13.77
CA LEU A 139 -12.21 5.87 13.66
C LEU A 139 -11.53 5.97 15.04
N LEU A 140 -12.22 6.50 16.06
CA LEU A 140 -11.70 6.52 17.44
C LEU A 140 -11.51 5.10 18.00
N ARG A 141 -12.38 4.14 17.65
CA ARG A 141 -12.20 2.72 17.99
C ARG A 141 -11.01 2.14 17.25
N ALA A 142 -10.84 2.45 15.95
CA ALA A 142 -9.71 2.00 15.15
C ALA A 142 -8.37 2.51 15.73
N VAL A 143 -8.31 3.77 16.18
CA VAL A 143 -7.12 4.31 16.85
C VAL A 143 -6.79 3.52 18.13
N ARG A 144 -7.78 3.21 18.98
CA ARG A 144 -7.57 2.39 20.19
C ARG A 144 -7.08 0.98 19.85
N VAL A 145 -7.73 0.32 18.87
CA VAL A 145 -7.32 -1.00 18.38
C VAL A 145 -5.88 -0.96 17.87
N ALA A 146 -5.54 0.04 17.09
CA ALA A 146 -4.20 0.20 16.53
C ALA A 146 -3.13 0.40 17.62
N ALA A 147 -3.42 1.21 18.64
CA ALA A 147 -2.55 1.38 19.80
C ALA A 147 -2.33 0.06 20.55
N ASP A 148 -3.42 -0.68 20.82
CA ASP A 148 -3.36 -1.98 21.53
C ASP A 148 -2.62 -3.07 20.71
N LEU A 149 -2.64 -2.98 19.38
CA LEU A 149 -1.94 -3.90 18.48
C LEU A 149 -0.48 -3.49 18.20
N GLY A 150 -0.07 -2.26 18.55
CA GLY A 150 1.21 -1.69 18.13
C GLY A 150 1.28 -1.50 16.61
N ALA A 151 0.18 -1.08 15.99
CA ALA A 151 0.07 -0.94 14.54
C ALA A 151 0.92 0.22 13.99
N HIS A 152 1.39 0.08 12.75
CA HIS A 152 2.17 1.11 12.07
C HIS A 152 1.36 2.38 11.78
N ALA A 153 0.08 2.25 11.49
CA ALA A 153 -0.84 3.35 11.21
C ALA A 153 -2.30 2.89 11.31
N VAL A 154 -3.22 3.86 11.35
CA VAL A 154 -4.64 3.67 11.08
C VAL A 154 -4.96 4.27 9.71
N HIS A 155 -5.40 3.46 8.78
CA HIS A 155 -5.90 3.89 7.50
C HIS A 155 -7.33 4.44 7.60
N CYS A 156 -7.62 5.53 6.88
CA CYS A 156 -8.97 6.04 6.67
C CYS A 156 -9.08 6.76 5.32
N PHE A 157 -10.30 7.07 4.89
CA PHE A 157 -10.60 7.87 3.69
C PHE A 157 -11.68 8.93 3.98
N SER A 158 -11.80 9.93 3.10
CA SER A 158 -12.73 11.06 3.30
C SER A 158 -14.21 10.68 3.12
N GLY A 159 -14.49 9.78 2.21
CA GLY A 159 -15.83 9.47 1.73
C GLY A 159 -16.24 10.27 0.49
N ILE A 160 -17.34 9.83 -0.14
CA ILE A 160 -17.92 10.47 -1.33
C ILE A 160 -18.72 11.71 -0.87
N ARG A 161 -18.49 12.85 -1.52
CA ARG A 161 -19.28 14.06 -1.27
C ARG A 161 -20.73 13.83 -1.70
N PRO A 162 -21.73 14.05 -0.81
CA PRO A 162 -23.13 14.02 -1.21
C PRO A 162 -23.42 15.06 -2.31
N THR A 163 -24.25 14.70 -3.27
CA THR A 163 -24.50 15.52 -4.48
C THR A 163 -25.11 16.89 -4.19
N ASP A 164 -25.88 17.01 -3.11
CA ASP A 164 -26.55 18.22 -2.62
C ASP A 164 -25.70 19.02 -1.61
N THR A 165 -24.52 18.56 -1.28
CA THR A 165 -23.59 19.27 -0.37
C THR A 165 -22.58 20.06 -1.20
N ASP A 166 -22.47 21.38 -0.94
CA ASP A 166 -21.45 22.19 -1.60
C ASP A 166 -20.03 21.79 -1.18
N PRO A 167 -19.00 22.00 -2.03
CA PRO A 167 -17.65 21.56 -1.78
C PRO A 167 -17.03 22.13 -0.48
N ASP A 168 -17.26 23.40 -0.15
CA ASP A 168 -16.65 24.03 1.01
C ASP A 168 -17.27 23.48 2.31
N THR A 169 -18.58 23.24 2.33
CA THR A 169 -19.25 22.55 3.44
C THR A 169 -18.70 21.13 3.61
N ALA A 170 -18.46 20.39 2.53
CA ALA A 170 -17.89 19.05 2.61
C ALA A 170 -16.46 19.07 3.18
N TRP A 171 -15.62 20.01 2.73
CA TRP A 171 -14.27 20.20 3.27
C TRP A 171 -14.29 20.60 4.75
N HIS A 172 -15.19 21.48 5.16
CA HIS A 172 -15.37 21.87 6.57
C HIS A 172 -15.73 20.67 7.44
N ARG A 173 -16.72 19.86 7.02
CA ARG A 173 -17.09 18.62 7.73
C ARG A 173 -15.91 17.65 7.86
N LEU A 174 -15.14 17.48 6.80
CA LEU A 174 -13.95 16.62 6.81
C LEU A 174 -12.91 17.09 7.82
N THR A 175 -12.56 18.38 7.80
CA THR A 175 -11.55 18.95 8.70
C THR A 175 -12.01 18.92 10.17
N GLU A 176 -13.26 19.28 10.44
CA GLU A 176 -13.85 19.20 11.79
C GLU A 176 -13.80 17.77 12.35
N ALA A 177 -14.25 16.78 11.57
CA ALA A 177 -14.26 15.40 12.01
C ALA A 177 -12.84 14.83 12.20
N LEU A 178 -11.90 15.14 11.29
CA LEU A 178 -10.53 14.67 11.39
C LEU A 178 -9.75 15.31 12.53
N THR A 179 -10.07 16.53 12.95
CA THR A 179 -9.46 17.17 14.13
C THR A 179 -9.66 16.28 15.36
N LEU A 180 -10.87 15.79 15.60
CA LEU A 180 -11.17 14.92 16.75
C LEU A 180 -10.40 13.58 16.68
N VAL A 181 -10.30 13.01 15.49
CA VAL A 181 -9.58 11.73 15.32
C VAL A 181 -8.07 11.92 15.46
N LEU A 182 -7.52 13.04 14.97
CA LEU A 182 -6.10 13.37 15.07
C LEU A 182 -5.66 13.66 16.50
N GLU A 183 -6.51 14.29 17.31
CA GLU A 183 -6.26 14.46 18.74
C GLU A 183 -6.12 13.11 19.44
N ALA A 184 -7.02 12.17 19.16
CA ALA A 184 -6.97 10.82 19.70
C ALA A 184 -5.75 10.04 19.19
N ALA A 185 -5.44 10.13 17.89
CA ALA A 185 -4.29 9.50 17.25
C ALA A 185 -2.96 10.00 17.85
N THR A 186 -2.86 11.32 18.06
CA THR A 186 -1.71 11.96 18.74
C THR A 186 -1.55 11.46 20.17
N ALA A 187 -2.63 11.44 20.94
CA ALA A 187 -2.61 10.94 22.32
C ALA A 187 -2.24 9.46 22.42
N ALA A 188 -2.63 8.66 21.43
CA ALA A 188 -2.33 7.23 21.34
C ALA A 188 -0.93 6.95 20.75
N GLY A 189 -0.25 7.94 20.17
CA GLY A 189 1.04 7.76 19.48
C GLY A 189 0.94 6.94 18.19
N VAL A 190 -0.23 6.91 17.55
CA VAL A 190 -0.46 6.15 16.30
C VAL A 190 -0.77 7.11 15.16
N PRO A 191 -0.06 7.07 14.02
CA PRO A 191 -0.38 7.91 12.87
C PRO A 191 -1.75 7.59 12.27
N LEU A 192 -2.52 8.62 11.92
CA LEU A 192 -3.70 8.52 11.05
C LEU A 192 -3.25 8.71 9.60
N ALA A 193 -3.40 7.71 8.77
CA ALA A 193 -2.99 7.72 7.37
C ALA A 193 -4.24 7.82 6.48
N ILE A 194 -4.50 9.02 5.93
CA ILE A 194 -5.63 9.21 5.02
C ILE A 194 -5.26 8.83 3.60
N GLU A 195 -6.20 8.20 2.92
CA GLU A 195 -6.06 7.71 1.56
C GLU A 195 -6.76 8.63 0.55
N PRO A 196 -6.04 9.11 -0.48
CA PRO A 196 -6.66 9.63 -1.69
C PRO A 196 -7.34 8.51 -2.47
N GLU A 197 -8.67 8.56 -2.56
CA GLU A 197 -9.49 7.49 -3.13
C GLU A 197 -10.25 8.00 -4.37
N PRO A 198 -10.15 7.36 -5.54
CA PRO A 198 -10.89 7.76 -6.74
C PRO A 198 -12.40 7.87 -6.48
N GLY A 199 -12.96 9.05 -6.80
CA GLY A 199 -14.37 9.36 -6.59
C GLY A 199 -14.73 9.89 -5.20
N HIS A 200 -13.80 9.94 -4.26
CA HIS A 200 -14.00 10.58 -2.96
C HIS A 200 -13.75 12.09 -2.99
N LEU A 201 -14.09 12.80 -1.90
CA LEU A 201 -13.81 14.23 -1.77
C LEU A 201 -12.30 14.52 -1.81
N LEU A 202 -11.52 13.69 -1.15
CA LEU A 202 -10.07 13.70 -1.21
C LEU A 202 -9.66 12.52 -2.12
N ALA A 203 -9.27 12.84 -3.36
CA ALA A 203 -9.04 11.86 -4.41
C ALA A 203 -7.60 11.85 -4.93
N THR A 204 -6.81 12.90 -4.66
CA THR A 204 -5.47 13.09 -5.22
C THR A 204 -4.46 13.50 -4.15
N LEU A 205 -3.16 13.40 -4.48
CA LEU A 205 -2.08 13.95 -3.64
C LEU A 205 -2.23 15.47 -3.46
N ALA A 206 -2.76 16.19 -4.45
CA ALA A 206 -3.05 17.62 -4.30
C ALA A 206 -4.13 17.86 -3.24
N ASP A 207 -5.17 17.04 -3.18
CA ASP A 207 -6.20 17.12 -2.14
C ASP A 207 -5.63 16.78 -0.75
N PHE A 208 -4.72 15.82 -0.66
CA PHE A 208 -4.00 15.50 0.58
C PHE A 208 -3.21 16.73 1.09
N HIS A 209 -2.49 17.41 0.22
CA HIS A 209 -1.76 18.62 0.60
C HIS A 209 -2.70 19.76 1.03
N ARG A 210 -3.85 19.92 0.32
CA ARG A 210 -4.89 20.85 0.71
C ARG A 210 -5.40 20.55 2.14
N LEU A 211 -5.67 19.28 2.44
CA LEU A 211 -6.12 18.85 3.76
C LEU A 211 -5.09 19.14 4.83
N ARG A 212 -3.83 18.78 4.60
CA ARG A 212 -2.74 19.06 5.55
C ARG A 212 -2.67 20.54 5.91
N HIS A 213 -2.65 21.38 4.87
CA HIS A 213 -2.61 22.83 5.07
C HIS A 213 -3.83 23.35 5.84
N ALA A 214 -5.04 22.84 5.55
CA ALA A 214 -6.27 23.20 6.25
C ALA A 214 -6.30 22.79 7.74
N LEU A 215 -5.46 21.83 8.12
CA LEU A 215 -5.30 21.32 9.49
C LEU A 215 -4.00 21.78 10.16
N ASP A 216 -3.30 22.80 9.63
CA ASP A 216 -2.04 23.33 10.15
C ASP A 216 -0.93 22.26 10.24
N ASP A 217 -0.84 21.38 9.23
CA ASP A 217 0.21 20.36 9.04
C ASP A 217 0.48 19.45 10.26
N PRO A 218 -0.53 18.80 10.84
CA PRO A 218 -0.35 18.01 12.06
C PRO A 218 0.57 16.81 11.83
N ALA A 219 1.49 16.58 12.76
CA ALA A 219 2.47 15.50 12.66
C ALA A 219 1.85 14.08 12.65
N ALA A 220 0.68 13.93 13.29
CA ALA A 220 -0.05 12.67 13.36
C ALA A 220 -0.78 12.34 12.04
N LEU A 221 -0.97 13.32 11.12
CA LEU A 221 -1.59 13.07 9.81
C LEU A 221 -0.54 12.64 8.80
N GLY A 222 -0.62 11.40 8.38
CA GLY A 222 0.15 10.81 7.30
C GLY A 222 -0.71 10.42 6.11
N LEU A 223 -0.07 9.78 5.15
CA LEU A 223 -0.65 9.34 3.90
C LEU A 223 -0.68 7.81 3.83
N THR A 224 -1.83 7.25 3.46
CA THR A 224 -1.92 5.97 2.79
C THR A 224 -1.78 6.24 1.29
N LEU A 225 -0.75 5.67 0.67
CA LEU A 225 -0.58 5.75 -0.77
C LEU A 225 -0.95 4.41 -1.39
N ASP A 226 -2.08 4.39 -2.07
CA ASP A 226 -2.47 3.28 -2.92
C ASP A 226 -1.83 3.44 -4.31
N ILE A 227 -1.06 2.44 -4.72
CA ILE A 227 -0.32 2.46 -5.99
C ILE A 227 -1.26 2.32 -7.18
N GLY A 228 -2.34 1.55 -7.04
CA GLY A 228 -3.39 1.46 -8.05
C GLY A 228 -4.11 2.78 -8.24
N HIS A 229 -4.44 3.49 -7.15
CA HIS A 229 -5.06 4.82 -7.24
C HIS A 229 -4.15 5.84 -7.91
N CYS A 230 -2.83 5.77 -7.69
CA CYS A 230 -1.87 6.58 -8.45
C CYS A 230 -1.96 6.28 -9.95
N GLN A 231 -2.00 5.01 -10.34
CA GLN A 231 -2.18 4.62 -11.74
C GLN A 231 -3.52 5.09 -12.29
N CYS A 232 -4.59 4.95 -11.51
CA CYS A 232 -5.95 5.31 -11.92
C CYS A 232 -6.10 6.81 -12.21
N LEU A 233 -5.64 7.67 -11.28
CA LEU A 233 -6.08 9.07 -11.28
C LEU A 233 -4.95 10.10 -11.36
N GLU A 234 -3.78 9.83 -10.76
CA GLU A 234 -2.71 10.83 -10.67
C GLU A 234 -2.10 11.17 -12.04
N PRO A 235 -1.75 12.45 -12.30
CA PRO A 235 -1.10 12.83 -13.55
C PRO A 235 0.33 12.29 -13.67
N LEU A 236 0.99 12.00 -12.54
CA LEU A 236 2.34 11.45 -12.48
C LEU A 236 2.32 9.92 -12.54
N PRO A 237 3.38 9.29 -13.07
CA PRO A 237 3.55 7.85 -12.93
C PRO A 237 3.59 7.41 -11.45
N PRO A 238 3.13 6.20 -11.10
CA PRO A 238 3.08 5.73 -9.71
C PRO A 238 4.42 5.85 -8.96
N ALA A 239 5.55 5.57 -9.61
CA ALA A 239 6.87 5.72 -9.00
C ALA A 239 7.20 7.18 -8.63
N ASP A 240 6.72 8.16 -9.38
CA ASP A 240 6.90 9.58 -9.08
C ASP A 240 5.94 10.03 -7.98
N CYS A 241 4.74 9.47 -7.92
CA CYS A 241 3.82 9.66 -6.80
C CYS A 241 4.46 9.17 -5.48
N VAL A 242 5.11 8.00 -5.48
CA VAL A 242 5.87 7.49 -4.32
C VAL A 242 6.94 8.49 -3.86
N ARG A 243 7.74 9.03 -4.80
CA ARG A 243 8.79 10.01 -4.47
C ARG A 243 8.22 11.30 -3.89
N ALA A 244 7.13 11.80 -4.49
CA ALA A 244 6.45 13.00 -4.03
C ALA A 244 5.81 12.81 -2.64
N ALA A 245 5.27 11.62 -2.37
CA ALA A 245 4.59 11.27 -1.11
C ALA A 245 5.55 10.92 0.05
N ALA A 246 6.83 10.67 -0.22
CA ALA A 246 7.79 10.09 0.71
C ALA A 246 7.79 10.66 2.14
N PRO A 247 7.74 12.00 2.37
CA PRO A 247 7.76 12.57 3.72
C PRO A 247 6.55 12.18 4.59
N TRP A 248 5.44 11.88 3.96
CA TRP A 248 4.15 11.66 4.63
C TRP A 248 3.69 10.20 4.62
N LEU A 249 4.41 9.29 3.94
CA LEU A 249 4.06 7.87 3.88
C LEU A 249 3.97 7.26 5.28
N ARG A 250 2.83 6.65 5.59
CA ARG A 250 2.61 5.85 6.80
C ARG A 250 2.06 4.49 6.48
N HIS A 251 1.39 4.35 5.33
CA HIS A 251 0.85 3.11 4.83
C HIS A 251 0.94 3.09 3.31
N VAL A 252 1.12 1.92 2.71
CA VAL A 252 1.12 1.72 1.27
C VAL A 252 0.22 0.54 0.94
N GLN A 253 -0.70 0.74 0.01
CA GLN A 253 -1.48 -0.32 -0.59
C GLN A 253 -0.98 -0.54 -2.02
N ILE A 254 -1.03 -1.79 -2.49
CA ILE A 254 -0.46 -2.17 -3.77
C ILE A 254 -1.23 -3.33 -4.39
N GLU A 255 -1.67 -3.15 -5.60
CA GLU A 255 -2.26 -4.12 -6.51
C GLU A 255 -2.08 -3.62 -7.94
N ASP A 256 -2.59 -4.32 -8.93
CA ASP A 256 -2.57 -3.81 -10.30
C ASP A 256 -3.86 -3.02 -10.62
N MET A 257 -3.75 -2.06 -11.54
CA MET A 257 -4.87 -1.21 -11.94
C MET A 257 -4.65 -0.63 -13.34
N ARG A 258 -5.75 -0.25 -14.00
CA ARG A 258 -5.71 0.43 -15.32
C ARG A 258 -5.97 1.92 -15.18
N ARG A 259 -5.42 2.68 -16.10
CA ARG A 259 -5.66 4.12 -16.16
C ARG A 259 -7.14 4.45 -16.29
N GLY A 260 -7.65 5.31 -15.40
CA GLY A 260 -9.04 5.76 -15.39
C GLY A 260 -10.07 4.72 -14.96
N VAL A 261 -9.65 3.54 -14.52
CA VAL A 261 -10.56 2.47 -14.08
C VAL A 261 -10.19 2.05 -12.66
N HIS A 262 -11.05 2.39 -11.70
CA HIS A 262 -10.88 2.03 -10.29
C HIS A 262 -11.30 0.57 -10.05
N GLU A 263 -10.37 -0.34 -10.24
CA GLU A 263 -10.57 -1.78 -10.06
C GLU A 263 -9.28 -2.44 -9.56
N HIS A 264 -9.33 -3.01 -8.34
CA HIS A 264 -8.18 -3.72 -7.76
C HIS A 264 -7.98 -5.05 -8.48
N LEU A 265 -6.94 -5.14 -9.29
CA LEU A 265 -6.61 -6.29 -10.12
C LEU A 265 -5.44 -7.08 -9.54
N PRO A 266 -5.40 -8.41 -9.76
CA PRO A 266 -4.20 -9.20 -9.51
C PRO A 266 -3.01 -8.65 -10.32
N PHE A 267 -1.81 -8.83 -9.80
CA PHE A 267 -0.58 -8.42 -10.48
C PHE A 267 -0.44 -9.07 -11.85
N GLY A 268 -0.29 -8.26 -12.89
CA GLY A 268 -0.18 -8.66 -14.29
C GLY A 268 -1.48 -8.51 -15.09
N ASP A 269 -2.60 -8.18 -14.46
CA ASP A 269 -3.89 -7.98 -15.12
C ASP A 269 -4.18 -6.48 -15.41
N GLY A 270 -3.36 -5.57 -14.88
CA GLY A 270 -3.46 -4.12 -15.06
C GLY A 270 -2.35 -3.56 -15.97
N GLU A 271 -1.93 -2.32 -15.68
CA GLU A 271 -0.99 -1.54 -16.51
C GLU A 271 0.21 -1.00 -15.71
N ILE A 272 0.38 -1.37 -14.43
CA ILE A 272 1.41 -0.79 -13.58
C ILE A 272 2.77 -1.42 -13.87
N ASP A 273 3.77 -0.57 -14.12
CA ASP A 273 5.19 -0.97 -14.15
C ASP A 273 5.75 -0.99 -12.72
N PHE A 274 5.79 -2.17 -12.09
CA PHE A 274 6.15 -2.35 -10.68
C PHE A 274 7.63 -2.16 -10.34
N PRO A 275 8.62 -2.55 -11.18
CA PRO A 275 10.03 -2.37 -10.84
C PRO A 275 10.41 -0.95 -10.42
N PRO A 276 10.05 0.14 -11.15
CA PRO A 276 10.35 1.50 -10.72
C PRO A 276 9.57 1.93 -9.46
N VAL A 277 8.35 1.39 -9.22
CA VAL A 277 7.56 1.66 -8.02
C VAL A 277 8.27 1.10 -6.78
N LEU A 278 8.63 -0.19 -6.82
CA LEU A 278 9.29 -0.86 -5.70
C LEU A 278 10.69 -0.27 -5.44
N ALA A 279 11.41 0.12 -6.50
CA ALA A 279 12.68 0.83 -6.36
C ALA A 279 12.49 2.20 -5.70
N ALA A 280 11.45 2.95 -6.06
CA ALA A 280 11.13 4.23 -5.43
C ALA A 280 10.77 4.05 -3.95
N LEU A 281 9.89 3.09 -3.60
CA LEU A 281 9.56 2.77 -2.20
C LEU A 281 10.80 2.43 -1.38
N SER A 282 11.66 1.56 -1.88
CA SER A 282 12.91 1.18 -1.22
C SER A 282 13.86 2.38 -1.03
N ALA A 283 13.93 3.28 -2.01
CA ALA A 283 14.78 4.46 -1.96
C ALA A 283 14.28 5.55 -1.00
N THR A 284 12.99 5.58 -0.67
CA THR A 284 12.44 6.52 0.34
C THR A 284 12.82 6.17 1.77
N GLY A 285 13.31 4.95 2.03
CA GLY A 285 13.56 4.45 3.37
C GLY A 285 12.28 4.10 4.14
N TYR A 286 11.16 3.90 3.44
CA TYR A 286 9.88 3.51 4.06
C TYR A 286 10.03 2.20 4.84
N GLN A 287 9.59 2.20 6.11
CA GLN A 287 9.72 1.07 7.03
C GLN A 287 8.39 0.38 7.36
N GLY A 288 7.27 0.93 6.87
CA GLY A 288 5.94 0.34 7.05
C GLY A 288 5.70 -0.89 6.16
N LEU A 289 4.49 -1.36 6.16
CA LEU A 289 4.06 -2.46 5.30
C LEU A 289 3.58 -1.93 3.94
N THR A 290 3.99 -2.60 2.87
CA THR A 290 3.37 -2.49 1.54
C THR A 290 2.35 -3.61 1.44
N VAL A 291 1.08 -3.27 1.59
CA VAL A 291 -0.03 -4.23 1.75
C VAL A 291 -0.73 -4.47 0.43
N VAL A 292 -0.82 -5.73 0.02
CA VAL A 292 -1.61 -6.12 -1.15
C VAL A 292 -3.09 -5.95 -0.85
N GLU A 293 -3.83 -5.22 -1.71
CA GLU A 293 -5.25 -4.99 -1.56
C GLU A 293 -6.08 -5.60 -2.69
N LEU A 294 -6.66 -6.77 -2.45
CA LEU A 294 -7.50 -7.49 -3.41
C LEU A 294 -8.88 -7.84 -2.81
N PRO A 295 -9.72 -6.84 -2.49
CA PRO A 295 -10.93 -7.02 -1.68
C PRO A 295 -12.05 -7.79 -2.39
N ARG A 296 -11.93 -8.04 -3.69
CA ARG A 296 -12.92 -8.79 -4.49
C ARG A 296 -12.50 -10.24 -4.77
N HIS A 297 -11.34 -10.67 -4.26
CA HIS A 297 -10.72 -11.93 -4.61
C HIS A 297 -10.70 -12.95 -3.47
N SER A 298 -11.48 -12.71 -2.41
CA SER A 298 -11.54 -13.58 -1.22
C SER A 298 -11.94 -15.03 -1.53
N HIS A 299 -12.79 -15.23 -2.54
CA HIS A 299 -13.18 -16.57 -3.01
C HIS A 299 -12.02 -17.49 -3.42
N ALA A 300 -10.86 -16.92 -3.72
CA ALA A 300 -9.61 -17.62 -4.00
C ALA A 300 -8.43 -16.97 -3.26
N GLY A 301 -8.68 -16.40 -2.10
CA GLY A 301 -7.75 -15.59 -1.31
C GLY A 301 -6.38 -16.22 -1.11
N PRO A 302 -6.25 -17.52 -0.72
CA PRO A 302 -4.95 -18.18 -0.57
C PRO A 302 -4.11 -18.17 -1.85
N HIS A 303 -4.73 -18.43 -3.00
CA HIS A 303 -4.05 -18.39 -4.29
C HIS A 303 -3.54 -16.99 -4.62
N TYR A 304 -4.38 -15.95 -4.44
CA TYR A 304 -3.98 -14.58 -4.72
C TYR A 304 -2.92 -14.06 -3.74
N ALA A 305 -2.97 -14.48 -2.47
CA ALA A 305 -1.93 -14.13 -1.51
C ALA A 305 -0.57 -14.73 -1.90
N GLU A 306 -0.51 -16.01 -2.28
CA GLU A 306 0.71 -16.66 -2.75
C GLU A 306 1.25 -16.01 -4.04
N HIS A 307 0.37 -15.80 -5.03
CA HIS A 307 0.73 -15.19 -6.31
C HIS A 307 1.30 -13.77 -6.13
N SER A 308 0.63 -12.96 -5.32
CA SER A 308 1.03 -11.57 -5.07
C SER A 308 2.41 -11.48 -4.42
N LEU A 309 2.66 -12.27 -3.36
CA LEU A 309 3.96 -12.26 -2.70
C LEU A 309 5.08 -12.72 -3.63
N HIS A 310 4.82 -13.75 -4.42
CA HIS A 310 5.78 -14.24 -5.40
C HIS A 310 6.11 -13.17 -6.44
N HIS A 311 5.10 -12.45 -6.97
CA HIS A 311 5.30 -11.34 -7.89
C HIS A 311 6.15 -10.23 -7.27
N LEU A 312 5.79 -9.76 -6.09
CA LEU A 312 6.47 -8.68 -5.39
C LEU A 312 7.93 -9.02 -5.09
N ARG A 313 8.21 -10.23 -4.59
CA ARG A 313 9.58 -10.67 -4.27
C ARG A 313 10.47 -10.79 -5.50
N ARG A 314 9.94 -11.20 -6.64
CA ARG A 314 10.72 -11.27 -7.89
C ARG A 314 11.00 -9.89 -8.47
N THR A 315 10.12 -8.94 -8.22
CA THR A 315 10.15 -7.59 -8.81
C THR A 315 10.91 -6.59 -7.93
N ALA A 316 10.97 -6.84 -6.61
CA ALA A 316 11.67 -5.98 -5.67
C ALA A 316 13.17 -5.90 -5.99
N PRO A 317 13.80 -4.72 -5.81
CA PRO A 317 15.23 -4.56 -6.04
C PRO A 317 16.04 -5.53 -5.18
N SER A 318 16.96 -6.27 -5.80
CA SER A 318 17.84 -7.19 -5.11
C SER A 318 18.83 -6.41 -4.26
N ASN A 319 18.83 -6.64 -2.95
CA ASN A 319 19.84 -6.08 -2.03
C ASN A 319 21.23 -6.76 -2.15
N LEU A 320 21.40 -7.65 -3.12
CA LEU A 320 22.70 -8.25 -3.39
C LEU A 320 23.58 -7.18 -4.04
N PRO A 321 24.80 -6.91 -3.52
CA PRO A 321 25.81 -6.17 -4.28
C PRO A 321 25.98 -6.91 -5.60
N GLU A 322 25.93 -6.17 -6.71
CA GLU A 322 26.34 -6.73 -8.01
C GLU A 322 27.72 -7.36 -7.80
N THR A 323 27.78 -8.68 -7.68
CA THR A 323 29.02 -9.39 -7.85
C THR A 323 29.37 -9.16 -9.31
N THR A 324 30.27 -8.20 -9.55
CA THR A 324 30.95 -8.07 -10.82
C THR A 324 31.53 -9.46 -11.10
N LYS A 325 30.87 -10.20 -11.99
CA LYS A 325 31.45 -11.42 -12.55
C LYS A 325 32.84 -11.03 -13.03
N PRO A 326 33.90 -11.65 -12.51
CA PRO A 326 35.22 -11.41 -13.09
C PRO A 326 35.09 -11.81 -14.57
N THR A 327 35.42 -10.88 -15.45
CA THR A 327 35.54 -11.14 -16.88
C THR A 327 36.47 -12.31 -17.01
N ALA A 328 35.94 -13.49 -17.30
CA ALA A 328 36.74 -14.65 -17.58
C ALA A 328 37.55 -14.31 -18.82
N THR A 329 38.89 -14.24 -18.65
CA THR A 329 39.85 -14.20 -19.74
C THR A 329 39.56 -15.44 -20.63
N PRO A 330 39.38 -15.28 -21.93
CA PRO A 330 39.14 -16.44 -22.80
C PRO A 330 40.29 -17.42 -22.66
N PRO A 331 40.01 -18.73 -22.49
CA PRO A 331 41.08 -19.74 -22.46
C PRO A 331 41.82 -19.76 -23.80
N GLY A 332 43.14 -19.74 -23.70
CA GLY A 332 43.99 -19.94 -24.89
C GLY A 332 43.70 -21.26 -25.58
N PRO A 333 44.07 -21.40 -26.88
CA PRO A 333 43.73 -22.56 -27.69
C PRO A 333 44.27 -23.86 -27.07
N ALA A 334 43.34 -24.84 -26.92
CA ALA A 334 43.67 -26.16 -26.42
C ALA A 334 44.58 -26.91 -27.39
N PRO A 335 45.56 -27.75 -26.90
CA PRO A 335 46.36 -28.60 -27.76
C PRO A 335 45.51 -29.76 -28.34
N ASP A 336 45.83 -30.12 -29.59
CA ASP A 336 45.22 -31.17 -30.37
C ASP A 336 45.14 -32.53 -29.64
N PRO A 337 44.02 -33.24 -29.66
CA PRO A 337 43.93 -34.57 -29.06
C PRO A 337 44.51 -35.64 -29.98
N GLN A 338 45.51 -36.35 -29.49
CA GLN A 338 46.00 -37.58 -30.14
C GLN A 338 44.97 -38.68 -30.00
N ILE A 339 44.64 -39.28 -31.17
CA ILE A 339 43.72 -40.39 -31.34
C ILE A 339 44.42 -41.69 -30.92
N THR A 340 43.82 -42.43 -29.98
CA THR A 340 44.10 -43.88 -29.82
C THR A 340 42.76 -44.63 -29.87
N PRO A 341 42.72 -45.79 -30.57
CA PRO A 341 41.45 -46.49 -30.83
C PRO A 341 41.21 -47.67 -29.86
N ALA A 342 39.94 -48.04 -29.75
CA ALA A 342 39.34 -49.27 -29.26
C ALA A 342 38.75 -49.30 -27.86
N ALA A 343 37.44 -49.45 -27.73
CA ALA A 343 36.79 -50.76 -27.64
C ALA A 343 35.25 -50.62 -27.69
N ARG A 344 34.65 -51.45 -28.55
CA ARG A 344 33.19 -51.67 -28.62
C ARG A 344 32.77 -52.59 -27.49
N SER A 345 31.64 -52.30 -26.83
CA SER A 345 30.71 -53.36 -26.41
C SER A 345 29.31 -52.78 -26.18
N ALA A 346 28.36 -53.57 -26.62
CA ALA A 346 26.93 -53.35 -26.71
C ALA A 346 26.22 -53.56 -25.34
N SER A 347 25.10 -52.88 -25.12
CA SER A 347 23.88 -53.47 -24.52
C SER A 347 22.72 -52.51 -24.61
N ALA A 348 21.76 -52.78 -25.41
CA ALA A 348 20.38 -53.23 -25.16
C ALA A 348 19.42 -52.22 -24.48
N ALA A 349 18.39 -52.01 -25.24
CA ALA A 349 17.16 -51.27 -25.04
C ALA A 349 16.38 -51.61 -23.75
N ALA A 350 15.75 -50.56 -23.17
CA ALA A 350 14.49 -50.73 -22.45
C ALA A 350 13.56 -49.57 -22.80
N GLN A 351 12.52 -49.88 -23.54
CA GLN A 351 11.35 -49.05 -23.81
C GLN A 351 10.46 -49.09 -22.55
N THR A 352 10.09 -47.94 -22.01
CA THR A 352 8.99 -47.84 -21.08
C THR A 352 7.91 -46.93 -21.68
N THR A 353 6.78 -47.57 -21.87
CA THR A 353 5.51 -47.02 -22.36
C THR A 353 4.83 -46.12 -21.32
N HIS A 354 4.44 -44.91 -21.72
CA HIS A 354 3.51 -44.07 -20.96
C HIS A 354 2.06 -44.45 -21.27
N PRO A 355 1.16 -44.50 -20.27
CA PRO A 355 -0.27 -44.65 -20.54
C PRO A 355 -0.91 -43.29 -20.88
N ARG A 356 -1.73 -43.31 -21.92
CA ARG A 356 -2.63 -42.24 -22.36
C ARG A 356 -3.74 -42.05 -21.33
N ILE A 357 -3.93 -40.83 -20.88
CA ILE A 357 -5.12 -40.42 -20.12
C ILE A 357 -6.22 -40.02 -21.08
N ALA A 358 -7.39 -40.61 -20.86
CA ALA A 358 -8.59 -40.47 -21.67
C ALA A 358 -9.21 -39.06 -21.54
N THR A 359 -9.66 -38.53 -22.66
CA THR A 359 -10.43 -37.31 -22.83
C THR A 359 -11.85 -37.48 -22.28
N THR A 360 -12.28 -36.60 -21.40
CA THR A 360 -13.66 -36.43 -20.91
C THR A 360 -14.51 -35.62 -21.92
N PRO A 361 -15.82 -35.87 -21.99
CA PRO A 361 -16.68 -35.33 -23.07
C PRO A 361 -17.13 -33.89 -22.76
N LYS A 362 -17.29 -33.11 -23.82
CA LYS A 362 -17.90 -31.78 -23.87
C LYS A 362 -19.33 -31.80 -23.34
N VAL A 363 -19.60 -30.90 -22.37
CA VAL A 363 -20.96 -30.55 -21.94
C VAL A 363 -21.49 -29.45 -22.87
N ALA A 364 -22.70 -29.67 -23.39
CA ALA A 364 -23.42 -28.76 -24.25
C ALA A 364 -23.99 -27.54 -23.45
N PRO A 365 -24.21 -26.36 -24.07
CA PRO A 365 -24.69 -25.18 -23.37
C PRO A 365 -26.21 -25.28 -23.07
N VAL A 366 -26.56 -24.92 -21.84
CA VAL A 366 -27.95 -24.76 -21.39
C VAL A 366 -28.46 -23.40 -21.87
N THR A 367 -29.51 -23.42 -22.70
CA THR A 367 -30.25 -22.23 -23.12
C THR A 367 -31.21 -21.80 -22.01
N HIS A 368 -31.01 -20.58 -21.50
CA HIS A 368 -32.01 -19.94 -20.63
C HIS A 368 -33.14 -19.36 -21.46
N ALA A 369 -34.36 -19.84 -21.22
CA ALA A 369 -35.59 -19.26 -21.71
C ALA A 369 -36.03 -18.07 -20.86
N THR A 370 -36.31 -16.95 -21.51
CA THR A 370 -36.89 -15.72 -20.94
C THR A 370 -38.38 -15.93 -20.65
N PRO A 371 -38.92 -15.51 -19.49
CA PRO A 371 -40.35 -15.43 -19.33
C PRO A 371 -40.90 -14.11 -19.87
N GLN A 372 -41.91 -14.20 -20.73
CA GLN A 372 -42.70 -13.10 -21.26
C GLN A 372 -43.56 -12.48 -20.18
N THR A 373 -43.66 -11.16 -20.20
CA THR A 373 -44.60 -10.32 -19.48
C THR A 373 -45.99 -10.38 -20.11
N GLY A 374 -47.02 -10.51 -19.30
CA GLY A 374 -48.40 -10.41 -19.71
C GLY A 374 -49.33 -9.85 -18.65
N HIS A 375 -49.87 -8.65 -18.93
CA HIS A 375 -51.17 -8.05 -18.58
C HIS A 375 -51.45 -7.56 -17.14
N SER A 376 -51.44 -6.24 -16.98
CA SER A 376 -52.58 -5.28 -16.91
C SER A 376 -53.75 -5.67 -15.99
N ALA A 377 -53.95 -4.89 -14.92
CA ALA A 377 -55.28 -4.46 -14.47
C ALA A 377 -55.14 -3.20 -13.59
N THR A 378 -55.88 -2.18 -13.97
CA THR A 378 -56.03 -0.85 -13.41
C THR A 378 -57.09 -0.85 -12.27
N PRO A 379 -57.36 0.25 -11.55
CA PRO A 379 -57.55 0.31 -10.11
C PRO A 379 -59.03 0.38 -9.68
N ALA A 380 -59.29 0.18 -8.41
CA ALA A 380 -60.54 0.56 -7.78
C ALA A 380 -60.26 1.47 -6.57
N GLU A 381 -60.73 2.70 -6.69
CA GLU A 381 -61.01 3.64 -5.59
C GLU A 381 -61.92 2.99 -4.55
N ARG A 382 -61.67 3.25 -3.28
CA ARG A 382 -62.73 3.51 -2.31
C ARG A 382 -62.25 4.37 -1.14
N SER A 383 -63.04 5.38 -0.93
CA SER A 383 -63.09 6.44 0.07
C SER A 383 -63.09 5.96 1.53
N THR A 384 -62.63 6.87 2.31
CA THR A 384 -62.74 7.11 3.77
C THR A 384 -64.17 6.85 4.36
N PRO A 385 -64.32 6.73 5.70
CA PRO A 385 -64.19 7.91 6.56
C PRO A 385 -63.02 7.86 7.53
#